data_5bf655cde3d9cbe074f9a1de2b909d16
#
_entry.id   5bf655cde3d9cbe074f9a1de2b909d16
#
_cell.length_a   1.000
_cell.length_b   1.000
_cell.length_c   1.000
_cell.angle_alpha   90.00
_cell.angle_beta   90.00
_cell.angle_gamma   90.00
#
_symmetry.space_group_name_H-M   'P 1'
#
loop_
_entity.id
_entity.type
_entity.pdbx_description
1 polymer ?
#
loop_
_entity_poly.entity_id
_entity_poly.type
_entity_poly.pdbx_seq_one_letter_code
_entity_poly.pdbx_strand_id
1 'polypeptide(L)'
;MAVGTVIEMNDVQLAQLIGELTVRGLTIATAESLTGGGLVARLVDVPGASHVVRGGACTYAVDTKASVLGVSESQLAATGPVDEQVARQMARGARSLFGADIGLSTTGVAGPGPADGFEAGTVHIACAHPTGEEHRLLHLGGDRA
;
A
#
# COMPACT_ATOMS: atom_id res chain seq x y z
N MET A 1 -9.35 11.34 -13.05
CA MET A 1 -8.81 10.11 -12.44
C MET A 1 -9.92 9.08 -12.36
N ALA A 2 -9.69 7.89 -12.85
CA ALA A 2 -10.70 6.84 -12.83
C ALA A 2 -10.85 6.29 -11.40
N VAL A 3 -12.11 6.20 -10.93
CA VAL A 3 -12.43 5.46 -9.72
C VAL A 3 -12.58 4.00 -10.13
N GLY A 4 -11.67 3.17 -9.66
CA GLY A 4 -11.71 1.75 -9.97
C GLY A 4 -12.83 1.03 -9.23
N THR A 5 -13.35 -0.03 -9.83
CA THR A 5 -14.21 -0.97 -9.12
C THR A 5 -13.36 -1.76 -8.14
N VAL A 6 -13.78 -1.80 -6.88
CA VAL A 6 -13.12 -2.62 -5.86
C VAL A 6 -13.64 -4.04 -5.97
N ILE A 7 -12.72 -4.98 -6.26
CA ILE A 7 -13.01 -6.40 -6.26
C ILE A 7 -12.23 -7.01 -5.11
N GLU A 8 -12.95 -7.55 -4.13
CA GLU A 8 -12.31 -8.27 -3.03
C GLU A 8 -11.69 -9.58 -3.53
N MET A 9 -10.42 -9.74 -3.22
CA MET A 9 -9.72 -10.98 -3.50
C MET A 9 -10.06 -12.01 -2.43
N ASN A 10 -10.67 -13.12 -2.80
CA ASN A 10 -10.95 -14.20 -1.88
C ASN A 10 -9.70 -15.03 -1.58
N ASP A 11 -9.81 -15.95 -0.63
CA ASP A 11 -8.67 -16.76 -0.19
C ASP A 11 -8.05 -17.58 -1.32
N VAL A 12 -8.87 -18.12 -2.22
CA VAL A 12 -8.39 -18.89 -3.37
C VAL A 12 -7.59 -18.02 -4.32
N GLN A 13 -8.09 -16.84 -4.64
CA GLN A 13 -7.41 -15.89 -5.52
C GLN A 13 -6.09 -15.40 -4.92
N LEU A 14 -6.08 -15.13 -3.62
CA LEU A 14 -4.87 -14.71 -2.93
C LEU A 14 -3.84 -15.82 -2.91
N ALA A 15 -4.25 -17.05 -2.64
CA ALA A 15 -3.37 -18.22 -2.70
C ALA A 15 -2.78 -18.42 -4.10
N GLN A 16 -3.57 -18.22 -5.15
CA GLN A 16 -3.11 -18.28 -6.54
C GLN A 16 -2.06 -17.20 -6.83
N LEU A 17 -2.28 -15.98 -6.35
CA LEU A 17 -1.32 -14.88 -6.50
C LEU A 17 0.02 -15.23 -5.83
N ILE A 18 -0.01 -15.66 -4.59
CA ILE A 18 1.19 -16.06 -3.84
C ILE A 18 1.92 -17.20 -4.55
N GLY A 19 1.19 -18.19 -5.03
CA GLY A 19 1.75 -19.31 -5.80
C GLY A 19 2.42 -18.85 -7.10
N GLU A 20 1.79 -17.96 -7.84
CA GLU A 20 2.34 -17.43 -9.08
C GLU A 20 3.62 -16.59 -8.82
N LEU A 21 3.61 -15.76 -7.80
CA LEU A 21 4.80 -14.99 -7.42
C LEU A 21 5.95 -15.90 -6.97
N THR A 22 5.63 -16.98 -6.26
CA THR A 22 6.62 -18.00 -5.87
C THR A 22 7.28 -18.61 -7.10
N VAL A 23 6.47 -19.01 -8.09
CA VAL A 23 6.98 -19.62 -9.34
C VAL A 23 7.86 -18.64 -10.10
N ARG A 24 7.49 -17.36 -10.13
CA ARG A 24 8.26 -16.32 -10.83
C ARG A 24 9.46 -15.82 -10.05
N GLY A 25 9.61 -16.22 -8.79
CA GLY A 25 10.69 -15.74 -7.92
C GLY A 25 10.58 -14.27 -7.56
N LEU A 26 9.37 -13.71 -7.54
CA LEU A 26 9.12 -12.32 -7.21
C LEU A 26 8.69 -12.16 -5.75
N THR A 27 9.19 -11.10 -5.12
CA THR A 27 8.92 -10.80 -3.71
C THR A 27 8.13 -9.51 -3.56
N ILE A 28 7.38 -9.41 -2.45
CA ILE A 28 6.52 -8.28 -2.12
C ILE A 28 6.91 -7.69 -0.76
N ALA A 29 6.82 -6.39 -0.65
CA ALA A 29 6.80 -5.66 0.62
C ALA A 29 5.69 -4.62 0.59
N THR A 30 5.22 -4.21 1.77
CA THR A 30 4.16 -3.22 1.90
C THR A 30 4.60 -1.97 2.63
N ALA A 31 3.98 -0.85 2.29
CA ALA A 31 4.08 0.42 2.99
C ALA A 31 2.66 0.89 3.30
N GLU A 32 2.28 0.83 4.56
CA GLU A 32 0.90 1.06 4.97
C GLU A 32 0.76 2.29 5.85
N SER A 33 -0.38 2.97 5.73
CA SER A 33 -0.77 4.05 6.62
C SER A 33 -2.09 3.68 7.29
N LEU A 34 -3.23 4.02 6.70
CA LEU A 34 -4.54 3.78 7.33
C LEU A 34 -4.87 2.30 7.58
N THR A 35 -4.29 1.41 6.83
CA THR A 35 -4.53 -0.04 6.98
C THR A 35 -3.78 -0.66 8.16
N GLY A 36 -2.81 0.07 8.73
CA GLY A 36 -2.19 -0.27 10.00
C GLY A 36 -1.50 -1.64 10.08
N GLY A 37 -1.07 -2.19 8.96
CA GLY A 37 -0.48 -3.53 8.88
C GLY A 37 -1.46 -4.59 8.37
N GLY A 38 -2.72 -4.23 8.13
CA GLY A 38 -3.75 -5.16 7.66
C GLY A 38 -3.44 -5.76 6.31
N LEU A 39 -2.80 -5.01 5.41
CA LEU A 39 -2.43 -5.53 4.09
C LEU A 39 -1.38 -6.63 4.20
N VAL A 40 -0.28 -6.38 4.89
CA VAL A 40 0.76 -7.41 5.06
C VAL A 40 0.25 -8.59 5.88
N ALA A 41 -0.58 -8.35 6.88
CA ALA A 41 -1.21 -9.41 7.66
C ALA A 41 -2.05 -10.33 6.76
N ARG A 42 -2.81 -9.75 5.84
CA ARG A 42 -3.61 -10.51 4.88
C ARG A 42 -2.76 -11.38 3.95
N LEU A 43 -1.62 -10.85 3.53
CA LEU A 43 -0.69 -11.61 2.67
C LEU A 43 -0.07 -12.79 3.41
N VAL A 44 0.34 -12.60 4.68
CA VAL A 44 1.00 -13.67 5.44
C VAL A 44 0.04 -14.75 5.93
N ASP A 45 -1.27 -14.52 5.87
CA ASP A 45 -2.27 -15.55 6.16
C ASP A 45 -2.22 -16.73 5.18
N VAL A 46 -1.63 -16.54 4.01
CA VAL A 46 -1.58 -17.57 2.97
C VAL A 46 -0.43 -18.54 3.24
N PRO A 47 -0.68 -19.86 3.27
CA PRO A 47 0.41 -20.83 3.33
C PRO A 47 1.38 -20.63 2.15
N GLY A 48 2.68 -20.61 2.44
CA GLY A 48 3.71 -20.34 1.45
C GLY A 48 4.07 -18.87 1.28
N ALA A 49 3.42 -17.98 2.00
CA ALA A 49 3.72 -16.53 1.93
C ALA A 49 5.18 -16.21 2.27
N SER A 50 5.85 -17.02 3.09
CA SER A 50 7.25 -16.80 3.44
C SER A 50 8.22 -16.82 2.26
N HIS A 51 7.82 -17.42 1.13
CA HIS A 51 8.61 -17.39 -0.09
C HIS A 51 8.48 -16.07 -0.86
N VAL A 52 7.48 -15.26 -0.55
CA VAL A 52 7.08 -14.08 -1.32
C VAL A 52 7.15 -12.80 -0.50
N VAL A 53 6.64 -12.81 0.72
CA VAL A 53 6.52 -11.59 1.55
C VAL A 53 7.82 -11.33 2.29
N ARG A 54 8.43 -10.18 2.04
CA ARG A 54 9.66 -9.77 2.72
C ARG A 54 9.40 -8.96 3.98
N GLY A 55 8.30 -8.26 4.03
CA GLY A 55 7.95 -7.45 5.20
C GLY A 55 7.00 -6.32 4.86
N GLY A 56 6.71 -5.51 5.85
CA GLY A 56 5.89 -4.33 5.70
C GLY A 56 6.22 -3.29 6.75
N ALA A 57 6.11 -2.02 6.37
CA ALA A 57 6.29 -0.90 7.26
C ALA A 57 4.97 -0.14 7.41
N CYS A 58 4.55 0.07 8.64
CA CYS A 58 3.38 0.89 8.94
C CYS A 58 3.85 2.29 9.32
N THR A 59 3.75 3.23 8.38
CA THR A 59 4.17 4.62 8.58
C THR A 59 2.94 5.49 8.76
N TYR A 60 2.26 5.32 9.88
CA TYR A 60 1.00 5.98 10.17
C TYR A 60 1.16 7.49 10.35
N ALA A 61 2.15 7.92 11.12
CA ALA A 61 2.47 9.34 11.28
C ALA A 61 3.11 9.89 10.00
N VAL A 62 2.80 11.13 9.67
CA VAL A 62 3.23 11.76 8.40
C VAL A 62 4.75 11.79 8.27
N ASP A 63 5.47 12.18 9.32
CA ASP A 63 6.93 12.28 9.29
C ASP A 63 7.63 10.94 9.06
N THR A 64 7.01 9.84 9.51
CA THR A 64 7.59 8.49 9.31
C THR A 64 7.57 8.06 7.85
N LYS A 65 6.69 8.61 7.04
CA LYS A 65 6.70 8.36 5.59
C LYS A 65 8.02 8.82 4.97
N ALA A 66 8.54 9.94 5.43
CA ALA A 66 9.84 10.44 4.99
C ALA A 66 10.99 9.67 5.64
N SER A 67 10.99 9.54 6.97
CA SER A 67 12.12 8.97 7.71
C SER A 67 12.32 7.48 7.45
N VAL A 68 11.25 6.72 7.24
CA VAL A 68 11.32 5.26 7.02
C VAL A 68 11.32 4.90 5.54
N LEU A 69 10.44 5.53 4.76
CA LEU A 69 10.19 5.14 3.37
C LEU A 69 10.87 6.06 2.35
N GLY A 70 11.46 7.16 2.79
CA GLY A 70 12.10 8.11 1.88
C GLY A 70 11.14 8.96 1.06
N VAL A 71 9.89 9.10 1.49
CA VAL A 71 8.95 10.02 0.85
C VAL A 71 9.49 11.44 0.99
N SER A 72 9.40 12.23 -0.08
CA SER A 72 9.88 13.60 -0.10
C SER A 72 9.17 14.47 0.92
N GLU A 73 9.92 15.13 1.79
CA GLU A 73 9.36 16.05 2.77
C GLU A 73 8.65 17.22 2.09
N SER A 74 9.19 17.72 0.98
CA SER A 74 8.56 18.80 0.21
C SER A 74 7.25 18.34 -0.43
N GLN A 75 7.16 17.09 -0.86
CA GLN A 75 5.90 16.52 -1.35
C GLN A 75 4.85 16.46 -0.24
N LEU A 76 5.23 15.99 0.95
CA LEU A 76 4.34 15.91 2.09
C LEU A 76 3.85 17.30 2.53
N ALA A 77 4.74 18.31 2.50
CA ALA A 77 4.39 19.67 2.82
C ALA A 77 3.43 20.29 1.78
N ALA A 78 3.61 19.94 0.50
CA ALA A 78 2.79 20.49 -0.58
C ALA A 78 1.39 19.88 -0.65
N THR A 79 1.27 18.56 -0.48
CA THR A 79 0.01 17.82 -0.74
C THR A 79 -0.59 17.19 0.51
N GLY A 80 0.16 17.07 1.61
CA GLY A 80 -0.22 16.20 2.71
C GLY A 80 -0.05 14.73 2.36
N PRO A 81 -0.41 13.82 3.29
CA PRO A 81 -0.14 12.38 3.10
C PRO A 81 -1.14 11.68 2.18
N VAL A 82 -2.34 12.24 1.95
CA VAL A 82 -3.38 11.60 1.12
C VAL A 82 -3.26 12.12 -0.31
N ASP A 83 -2.39 11.49 -1.08
CA ASP A 83 -2.00 11.98 -2.39
C ASP A 83 -1.43 10.85 -3.25
N GLU A 84 -1.60 10.96 -4.57
CA GLU A 84 -1.09 9.98 -5.53
C GLU A 84 0.44 9.86 -5.48
N GLN A 85 1.15 10.98 -5.49
CA GLN A 85 2.62 10.96 -5.51
C GLN A 85 3.18 10.40 -4.21
N VAL A 86 2.54 10.70 -3.09
CA VAL A 86 2.90 10.11 -1.80
C VAL A 86 2.72 8.60 -1.82
N ALA A 87 1.60 8.10 -2.35
CA ALA A 87 1.36 6.66 -2.48
C ALA A 87 2.42 5.99 -3.35
N ARG A 88 2.77 6.59 -4.49
CA ARG A 88 3.80 6.08 -5.38
C ARG A 88 5.19 6.05 -4.71
N GLN A 89 5.54 7.11 -3.99
CA GLN A 89 6.80 7.19 -3.27
C GLN A 89 6.86 6.17 -2.12
N MET A 90 5.75 5.96 -1.42
CA MET A 90 5.66 4.92 -0.39
C MET A 90 5.90 3.52 -0.97
N ALA A 91 5.29 3.21 -2.11
CA ALA A 91 5.47 1.92 -2.78
C ALA A 91 6.93 1.70 -3.19
N ARG A 92 7.58 2.71 -3.77
CA ARG A 92 9.01 2.65 -4.10
C ARG A 92 9.86 2.48 -2.85
N GLY A 93 9.51 3.18 -1.78
CA GLY A 93 10.20 3.08 -0.50
C GLY A 93 10.13 1.69 0.10
N ALA A 94 9.00 1.01 -0.01
CA ALA A 94 8.86 -0.37 0.44
C ALA A 94 9.79 -1.31 -0.33
N ARG A 95 9.86 -1.17 -1.65
CA ARG A 95 10.79 -1.95 -2.47
C ARG A 95 12.24 -1.79 -1.99
N SER A 96 12.65 -0.55 -1.79
CA SER A 96 14.03 -0.24 -1.38
C SER A 96 14.33 -0.72 0.03
N LEU A 97 13.43 -0.45 0.97
CA LEU A 97 13.63 -0.77 2.38
C LEU A 97 13.79 -2.28 2.61
N PHE A 98 12.98 -3.08 1.93
CA PHE A 98 12.94 -4.53 2.12
C PHE A 98 13.70 -5.30 1.04
N GLY A 99 14.24 -4.64 0.04
CA GLY A 99 14.88 -5.32 -1.10
C GLY A 99 13.90 -6.20 -1.85
N ALA A 100 12.66 -5.75 -2.00
CA ALA A 100 11.60 -6.50 -2.68
C ALA A 100 11.47 -6.11 -4.14
N ASP A 101 10.94 -7.02 -4.96
CA ASP A 101 10.65 -6.74 -6.36
C ASP A 101 9.42 -5.84 -6.52
N ILE A 102 8.43 -6.04 -5.66
CA ILE A 102 7.15 -5.33 -5.70
C ILE A 102 6.94 -4.62 -4.36
N GLY A 103 6.62 -3.34 -4.43
CA GLY A 103 6.17 -2.56 -3.27
C GLY A 103 4.71 -2.18 -3.44
N LEU A 104 3.90 -2.44 -2.43
CA LEU A 104 2.50 -2.02 -2.37
C LEU A 104 2.35 -0.95 -1.30
N SER A 105 1.51 0.06 -1.57
CA SER A 105 1.26 1.10 -0.58
C SER A 105 -0.20 1.43 -0.41
N THR A 106 -0.54 1.94 0.77
CA THR A 106 -1.85 2.49 1.10
C THR A 106 -1.67 3.80 1.83
N THR A 107 -2.40 4.84 1.43
CA THR A 107 -2.53 6.07 2.21
C THR A 107 -3.92 6.65 1.98
N GLY A 108 -4.56 7.13 3.03
CA GLY A 108 -5.93 7.62 2.90
C GLY A 108 -6.56 8.01 4.23
N VAL A 109 -7.87 8.21 4.17
CA VAL A 109 -8.69 8.65 5.29
C VAL A 109 -9.56 7.49 5.78
N ALA A 110 -9.25 6.98 6.98
CA ALA A 110 -10.01 5.88 7.58
C ALA A 110 -11.39 6.32 8.10
N GLY A 111 -11.52 7.57 8.54
CA GLY A 111 -12.73 8.05 9.22
C GLY A 111 -12.75 7.72 10.71
N PRO A 112 -13.87 7.94 11.40
CA PRO A 112 -15.05 8.63 10.90
C PRO A 112 -14.79 10.11 10.60
N GLY A 113 -15.50 10.63 9.60
CA GLY A 113 -15.37 12.02 9.18
C GLY A 113 -14.14 12.29 8.30
N PRO A 114 -14.08 13.48 7.69
CA PRO A 114 -13.01 13.86 6.79
C PRO A 114 -11.69 14.16 7.52
N ALA A 115 -10.59 14.06 6.79
CA ALA A 115 -9.26 14.48 7.24
C ALA A 115 -8.45 14.95 6.03
N ASP A 116 -7.48 15.84 6.27
CA ASP A 116 -6.57 16.37 5.25
C ASP A 116 -7.28 16.93 4.00
N GLY A 117 -8.53 17.40 4.16
CA GLY A 117 -9.33 17.95 3.06
C GLY A 117 -10.08 16.89 2.24
N PHE A 118 -10.06 15.62 2.65
CA PHE A 118 -10.70 14.52 1.92
C PHE A 118 -11.73 13.80 2.80
N GLU A 119 -12.75 13.25 2.15
CA GLU A 119 -13.78 12.47 2.82
C GLU A 119 -13.22 11.13 3.33
N ALA A 120 -13.83 10.61 4.39
CA ALA A 120 -13.55 9.26 4.87
C ALA A 120 -13.76 8.24 3.74
N GLY A 121 -12.86 7.28 3.64
CA GLY A 121 -12.87 6.29 2.56
C GLY A 121 -12.10 6.68 1.31
N THR A 122 -11.56 7.90 1.26
CA THR A 122 -10.63 8.30 0.20
C THR A 122 -9.29 7.59 0.42
N VAL A 123 -8.91 6.70 -0.49
CA VAL A 123 -7.69 5.89 -0.37
C VAL A 123 -6.93 5.88 -1.67
N HIS A 124 -5.65 6.21 -1.60
CA HIS A 124 -4.72 6.00 -2.70
C HIS A 124 -3.94 4.72 -2.46
N ILE A 125 -3.90 3.86 -3.47
CA ILE A 125 -3.07 2.67 -3.47
C ILE A 125 -2.09 2.74 -4.63
N ALA A 126 -0.91 2.20 -4.43
CA ALA A 126 0.10 2.15 -5.48
C ALA A 126 0.87 0.83 -5.45
N CYS A 127 1.39 0.46 -6.60
CA CYS A 127 2.25 -0.70 -6.77
C CYS A 127 3.48 -0.26 -7.57
N ALA A 128 4.65 -0.41 -7.00
CA ALA A 128 5.91 -0.23 -7.69
C ALA A 128 6.48 -1.60 -8.03
N HIS A 129 6.89 -1.81 -9.26
CA HIS A 129 7.37 -3.09 -9.75
C HIS A 129 8.56 -2.91 -10.71
N PRO A 130 9.22 -3.99 -11.17
CA PRO A 130 10.45 -3.86 -11.95
C PRO A 130 10.33 -3.05 -13.25
N THR A 131 9.13 -2.94 -13.82
CA THR A 131 8.93 -2.26 -15.10
C THR A 131 8.10 -0.99 -15.02
N GLY A 132 7.72 -0.55 -13.82
CA GLY A 132 6.96 0.69 -13.67
C GLY A 132 6.16 0.79 -12.39
N GLU A 133 5.15 1.63 -12.43
CA GLU A 133 4.28 1.91 -11.29
C GLU A 133 2.83 1.95 -11.73
N GLU A 134 1.96 1.50 -10.83
CA GLU A 134 0.51 1.59 -10.98
C GLU A 134 -0.08 2.33 -9.79
N HIS A 135 -1.18 3.04 -10.02
CA HIS A 135 -1.90 3.77 -8.98
C HIS A 135 -3.40 3.65 -9.17
N ARG A 136 -4.13 3.61 -8.06
CA ARG A 136 -5.61 3.71 -8.08
C ARG A 136 -6.07 4.63 -6.95
N LEU A 137 -7.06 5.44 -7.24
CA LEU A 137 -7.80 6.20 -6.23
C LEU A 137 -9.10 5.46 -5.96
N LEU A 138 -9.37 5.18 -4.69
CA LEU A 138 -10.55 4.46 -4.25
C LEU A 138 -11.42 5.36 -3.36
N HIS A 139 -12.72 5.18 -3.46
CA HIS A 139 -13.70 5.76 -2.53
C HIS A 139 -14.46 4.61 -1.88
N LEU A 140 -14.05 4.27 -0.65
CA LEU A 140 -14.55 3.11 0.05
C LEU A 140 -15.64 3.51 1.04
N GLY A 141 -16.63 2.62 1.24
CA GLY A 141 -17.58 2.72 2.34
C GLY A 141 -17.06 2.02 3.57
N GLY A 142 -17.82 2.09 4.66
CA GLY A 142 -17.49 1.41 5.91
C GLY A 142 -16.78 2.33 6.91
N ASP A 143 -16.26 1.69 7.96
CA ASP A 143 -15.55 2.36 9.05
C ASP A 143 -14.12 1.81 9.19
N ARG A 144 -13.52 2.03 10.37
CA ARG A 144 -12.15 1.56 10.64
C ARG A 144 -12.01 0.05 10.80
N ALA A 145 -13.10 -0.64 11.05
CA ALA A 145 -13.05 -2.09 11.30
C ALA A 145 -13.07 -2.91 10.01
#